data_832d6fc07ab002158265e002b489b8e2
#
_entry.id   832d6fc07ab002158265e002b489b8e2
#
_cell.length_a   1.000
_cell.length_b   1.000
_cell.length_c   1.000
_cell.angle_alpha   90.00
_cell.angle_beta   90.00
_cell.angle_gamma   90.00
#
_symmetry.space_group_name_H-M   'P 1'
#
loop_
_entity.id
_entity.type
_entity.pdbx_description
1 polymer ?
#
loop_
_entity_poly.entity_id
_entity_poly.type
_entity_poly.pdbx_seq_one_letter_code
_entity_poly.pdbx_strand_id
1 'polypeptide(L)'
;DNSHDMERLKYRRLNLLYYVTPNWEIKNGGNFELWDENVKSPKVITSNFNRLVIMETTKRSWHSVNKVVSNNARYCISNYYFTKKRPSEDKDNYFHVTSFSGRPDEIFKRVYSHVDNFLRNSFSKYLKFGRGKKLINNRK
;
A
#
# COMPACT_ATOMS: atom_id res chain seq x y z
N ASP A 1 -2.89 1.32 -0.51
CA ASP A 1 -2.42 2.24 -1.56
C ASP A 1 -3.27 2.10 -2.82
N ASN A 2 -3.63 3.21 -3.45
CA ASN A 2 -4.38 3.15 -4.70
C ASN A 2 -3.46 2.73 -5.85
N SER A 3 -3.96 1.92 -6.77
CA SER A 3 -3.22 1.49 -7.96
C SER A 3 -3.14 2.56 -9.06
N HIS A 4 -3.71 3.72 -8.84
CA HIS A 4 -3.84 4.80 -9.83
C HIS A 4 -3.67 6.19 -9.18
N ASP A 5 -3.46 7.20 -10.03
CA ASP A 5 -3.53 8.62 -9.63
C ASP A 5 -4.98 9.07 -9.34
N MET A 6 -5.14 10.28 -8.82
CA MET A 6 -6.44 10.82 -8.42
C MET A 6 -7.42 10.97 -9.60
N GLU A 7 -6.90 11.25 -10.80
CA GLU A 7 -7.69 11.43 -12.02
C GLU A 7 -7.95 10.11 -12.74
N ARG A 8 -7.36 9.00 -12.29
CA ARG A 8 -7.42 7.68 -12.91
C ARG A 8 -6.86 7.63 -14.33
N LEU A 9 -5.92 8.49 -14.65
CA LEU A 9 -5.25 8.56 -15.95
C LEU A 9 -3.92 7.81 -16.00
N LYS A 10 -3.38 7.46 -14.82
CA LYS A 10 -2.07 6.83 -14.69
C LYS A 10 -2.11 5.71 -13.67
N TYR A 11 -1.30 4.68 -13.91
CA TYR A 11 -1.13 3.54 -13.02
C TYR A 11 0.07 3.76 -12.11
N ARG A 12 -0.10 3.53 -10.81
CA ARG A 12 1.02 3.50 -9.87
C ARG A 12 1.88 2.28 -10.15
N ARG A 13 3.18 2.51 -10.31
CA ARG A 13 4.15 1.43 -10.56
C ARG A 13 5.12 1.23 -9.42
N LEU A 14 5.62 2.30 -8.83
CA LEU A 14 6.58 2.21 -7.76
C LEU A 14 6.13 3.05 -6.55
N ASN A 15 6.44 2.50 -5.38
CA ASN A 15 6.39 3.20 -4.11
C ASN A 15 7.82 3.25 -3.55
N LEU A 16 8.34 4.45 -3.33
CA LEU A 16 9.65 4.70 -2.76
C LEU A 16 9.47 5.16 -1.32
N LEU A 17 10.21 4.54 -0.41
CA LEU A 17 10.22 4.84 1.02
C LEU A 17 11.66 5.15 1.43
N TYR A 18 11.96 6.41 1.70
CA TYR A 18 13.27 6.84 2.15
C TYR A 18 13.24 7.19 3.64
N TYR A 19 13.95 6.40 4.45
CA TYR A 19 13.96 6.51 5.90
C TYR A 19 15.03 7.51 6.35
N VAL A 20 14.59 8.50 7.15
CA VAL A 20 15.42 9.66 7.53
C VAL A 20 15.60 9.83 9.04
N THR A 21 15.21 8.83 9.85
CA THR A 21 15.39 8.88 11.31
C THR A 21 16.74 8.27 11.68
N PRO A 22 17.69 9.07 12.23
CA PRO A 22 18.98 8.55 12.69
C PRO A 22 18.81 7.49 13.80
N ASN A 23 19.76 6.55 13.89
CA ASN A 23 19.84 5.54 14.94
C ASN A 23 18.57 4.70 15.14
N TRP A 24 17.77 4.52 14.07
CA TRP A 24 16.60 3.67 14.13
C TRP A 24 16.98 2.21 13.98
N GLU A 25 16.63 1.39 14.97
CA GLU A 25 16.95 -0.03 15.01
C GLU A 25 15.71 -0.89 14.81
N ILE A 26 15.89 -2.16 14.44
CA ILE A 26 14.79 -3.11 14.22
C ILE A 26 13.88 -3.26 15.43
N LYS A 27 14.45 -3.23 16.64
CA LYS A 27 13.72 -3.36 17.92
C LYS A 27 12.76 -2.20 18.19
N ASN A 28 12.96 -1.04 17.54
CA ASN A 28 12.08 0.12 17.71
C ASN A 28 10.73 -0.04 16.99
N GLY A 29 10.60 -1.07 16.17
CA GLY A 29 9.41 -1.27 15.33
C GLY A 29 9.32 -0.28 14.17
N GLY A 30 8.13 -0.12 13.58
CA GLY A 30 7.94 0.73 12.41
C GLY A 30 8.66 0.21 11.17
N ASN A 31 9.07 -1.05 11.16
CA ASN A 31 9.77 -1.68 10.06
C ASN A 31 8.81 -2.02 8.92
N PHE A 32 9.30 -1.94 7.69
CA PHE A 32 8.53 -2.32 6.52
C PHE A 32 8.47 -3.84 6.41
N GLU A 33 7.28 -4.38 6.13
CA GLU A 33 7.03 -5.80 5.96
C GLU A 33 6.49 -6.05 4.57
N LEU A 34 7.21 -6.85 3.79
CA LEU A 34 6.77 -7.33 2.49
C LEU A 34 6.32 -8.78 2.64
N TRP A 35 5.05 -9.03 2.41
CA TRP A 35 4.42 -10.33 2.61
C TRP A 35 4.44 -11.19 1.35
N ASP A 36 4.42 -12.51 1.53
CA ASP A 36 4.14 -13.44 0.45
C ASP A 36 2.70 -13.29 -0.07
N GLU A 37 2.38 -13.93 -1.18
CA GLU A 37 1.07 -13.82 -1.85
C GLU A 37 -0.10 -14.27 -0.95
N ASN A 38 0.14 -15.18 0.00
CA ASN A 38 -0.86 -15.71 0.92
C ASN A 38 -0.92 -14.92 2.25
N VAL A 39 -0.10 -13.90 2.40
CA VAL A 39 0.03 -13.11 3.65
C VAL A 39 0.30 -14.01 4.85
N LYS A 40 1.27 -14.94 4.72
CA LYS A 40 1.67 -15.87 5.79
C LYS A 40 2.99 -15.47 6.44
N SER A 41 3.98 -15.09 5.63
CA SER A 41 5.34 -14.80 6.10
C SER A 41 5.84 -13.49 5.55
N PRO A 42 6.21 -12.51 6.41
CA PRO A 42 6.75 -11.26 5.95
C PRO A 42 8.29 -11.31 5.87
N LYS A 43 8.84 -10.72 4.83
CA LYS A 43 10.23 -10.27 4.84
C LYS A 43 10.28 -8.90 5.51
N VAL A 44 10.93 -8.82 6.67
CA VAL A 44 11.07 -7.58 7.43
C VAL A 44 12.27 -6.78 6.92
N ILE A 45 12.05 -5.53 6.59
CA ILE A 45 13.07 -4.57 6.16
C ILE A 45 13.14 -3.47 7.20
N THR A 46 14.26 -3.39 7.92
CA THR A 46 14.45 -2.39 8.98
C THR A 46 14.43 -0.99 8.40
N SER A 47 13.76 -0.06 9.09
CA SER A 47 13.65 1.36 8.70
C SER A 47 14.91 2.16 9.07
N ASN A 48 16.11 1.63 8.75
CA ASN A 48 17.39 2.27 9.08
C ASN A 48 17.53 3.63 8.40
N PHE A 49 18.23 4.53 9.09
CA PHE A 49 18.62 5.82 8.51
C PHE A 49 19.32 5.66 7.15
N ASN A 50 19.02 6.57 6.24
CA ASN A 50 19.59 6.60 4.89
C ASN A 50 19.29 5.35 4.05
N ARG A 51 18.20 4.63 4.35
CA ARG A 51 17.73 3.48 3.56
C ARG A 51 16.61 3.90 2.62
N LEU A 52 16.79 3.58 1.34
CA LEU A 52 15.74 3.65 0.33
C LEU A 52 15.19 2.25 0.07
N VAL A 53 13.88 2.10 0.20
CA VAL A 53 13.14 0.92 -0.24
C VAL A 53 12.34 1.30 -1.49
N ILE A 54 12.54 0.54 -2.55
CA ILE A 54 11.76 0.67 -3.78
C ILE A 54 10.89 -0.58 -3.91
N MET A 55 9.58 -0.39 -3.94
CA MET A 55 8.62 -1.48 -4.06
C MET A 55 7.82 -1.31 -5.35
N GLU A 56 7.73 -2.35 -6.15
CA GLU A 56 6.80 -2.40 -7.27
C GLU A 56 5.37 -2.59 -6.74
N THR A 57 4.43 -1.77 -7.23
CA THR A 57 3.02 -1.86 -6.84
C THR A 57 2.28 -2.75 -7.82
N THR A 58 1.89 -3.93 -7.35
CA THR A 58 1.10 -4.93 -8.08
C THR A 58 -0.06 -5.43 -7.23
N LYS A 59 -0.93 -6.27 -7.78
CA LYS A 59 -2.00 -6.94 -7.02
C LYS A 59 -1.48 -7.89 -5.94
N ARG A 60 -0.21 -8.31 -6.03
CA ARG A 60 0.43 -9.28 -5.14
C ARG A 60 1.42 -8.65 -4.16
N SER A 61 1.69 -7.34 -4.28
CA SER A 61 2.65 -6.63 -3.41
C SER A 61 2.06 -6.29 -2.05
N TRP A 62 1.66 -7.33 -1.31
CA TRP A 62 1.16 -7.19 0.06
C TRP A 62 2.24 -6.63 0.97
N HIS A 63 1.94 -5.56 1.65
CA HIS A 63 2.90 -4.90 2.52
C HIS A 63 2.23 -4.25 3.72
N SER A 64 2.99 -4.11 4.79
CA SER A 64 2.56 -3.42 6.00
C SER A 64 3.75 -2.74 6.70
N VAL A 65 3.46 -2.06 7.76
CA VAL A 65 4.46 -1.56 8.70
C VAL A 65 4.08 -2.12 10.07
N ASN A 66 5.04 -2.71 10.78
CA ASN A 66 4.76 -3.19 12.13
C ASN A 66 4.66 -2.03 13.12
N LYS A 67 4.13 -2.33 14.31
CA LYS A 67 3.91 -1.31 15.34
C LYS A 67 5.23 -0.66 15.76
N VAL A 68 5.25 0.66 15.86
CA VAL A 68 6.32 1.41 16.52
C VAL A 68 6.18 1.19 18.02
N VAL A 69 7.26 0.75 18.67
CA VAL A 69 7.32 0.49 20.13
C VAL A 69 8.28 1.44 20.85
N SER A 70 8.99 2.27 20.09
CA SER A 70 9.85 3.33 20.61
C SER A 70 9.03 4.56 21.02
N ASN A 71 9.52 5.32 22.00
CA ASN A 71 8.97 6.63 22.35
C ASN A 71 9.35 7.72 21.32
N ASN A 72 10.27 7.42 20.41
CA ASN A 72 10.71 8.34 19.36
C ASN A 72 9.84 8.19 18.09
N ALA A 73 9.72 9.28 17.34
CA ALA A 73 9.03 9.27 16.05
C ALA A 73 9.94 8.72 14.93
N ARG A 74 9.37 7.90 14.05
CA ARG A 74 10.01 7.43 12.82
C ARG A 74 9.56 8.29 11.64
N TYR A 75 10.50 8.86 10.91
CA TYR A 75 10.22 9.66 9.73
C TYR A 75 10.60 8.92 8.44
N CYS A 76 9.74 9.06 7.45
CA CYS A 76 9.92 8.47 6.13
C CYS A 76 9.38 9.42 5.06
N ILE A 77 10.18 9.65 4.02
CA ILE A 77 9.75 10.37 2.81
C ILE A 77 9.21 9.32 1.85
N SER A 78 7.96 9.49 1.43
CA SER A 78 7.29 8.55 0.52
C SER A 78 6.97 9.22 -0.80
N ASN A 79 7.40 8.62 -1.91
CA ASN A 79 7.11 9.07 -3.27
C ASN A 79 6.49 7.94 -4.09
N TYR A 80 5.58 8.30 -4.99
CA TYR A 80 4.90 7.39 -5.89
C TYR A 80 5.23 7.73 -7.34
N TYR A 81 5.51 6.69 -8.13
CA TYR A 81 5.75 6.81 -9.55
C TYR A 81 4.63 6.17 -10.35
N PHE A 82 4.18 6.89 -11.37
CA PHE A 82 3.05 6.52 -12.20
C PHE A 82 3.45 6.41 -13.66
N THR A 83 2.78 5.54 -14.40
CA THR A 83 2.89 5.40 -15.86
C THR A 83 1.51 5.50 -16.52
N LYS A 84 1.46 6.02 -17.73
CA LYS A 84 0.25 5.95 -18.58
C LYS A 84 0.06 4.55 -19.18
N LYS A 85 1.16 3.80 -19.35
CA LYS A 85 1.09 2.44 -19.90
C LYS A 85 0.50 1.51 -18.84
N ARG A 86 -0.54 0.79 -19.23
CA ARG A 86 -1.17 -0.23 -18.39
C ARG A 86 -0.18 -1.34 -18.07
N PRO A 87 -0.14 -1.84 -16.83
CA PRO A 87 0.63 -3.02 -16.48
C PRO A 87 0.16 -4.23 -17.29
N SER A 88 1.08 -5.03 -17.81
CA SER A 88 0.76 -6.24 -18.60
C SER A 88 -0.03 -7.28 -17.79
N GLU A 89 0.12 -7.28 -16.48
CA GLU A 89 -0.56 -8.19 -15.56
C GLU A 89 -2.04 -7.83 -15.33
N ASP A 90 -2.44 -6.59 -15.62
CA ASP A 90 -3.82 -6.13 -15.47
C ASP A 90 -4.63 -6.45 -16.72
N LYS A 91 -5.47 -7.50 -16.66
CA LYS A 91 -6.38 -7.88 -17.74
C LYS A 91 -7.65 -7.00 -17.78
N ASP A 92 -8.00 -6.39 -16.66
CA ASP A 92 -9.22 -5.60 -16.52
C ASP A 92 -8.99 -4.13 -16.94
N ASN A 93 -10.04 -3.53 -17.53
CA ASN A 93 -10.01 -2.13 -17.99
C ASN A 93 -10.36 -1.11 -16.91
N TYR A 94 -10.33 -1.47 -15.63
CA TYR A 94 -10.63 -0.56 -14.54
C TYR A 94 -9.47 -0.50 -13.53
N PHE A 95 -9.41 0.60 -12.81
CA PHE A 95 -8.42 0.78 -11.75
C PHE A 95 -8.86 0.06 -10.48
N HIS A 96 -7.92 -0.65 -9.86
CA HIS A 96 -8.18 -1.35 -8.62
C HIS A 96 -8.13 -0.41 -7.43
N VAL A 97 -9.02 -0.64 -6.47
CA VAL A 97 -8.91 -0.03 -5.14
C VAL A 97 -7.93 -0.85 -4.28
N THR A 98 -7.39 -0.20 -3.25
CA THR A 98 -6.52 -0.88 -2.28
C THR A 98 -7.28 -2.02 -1.61
N SER A 99 -6.70 -3.21 -1.66
CA SER A 99 -7.15 -4.37 -0.91
C SER A 99 -6.44 -4.45 0.43
N PHE A 100 -7.14 -4.95 1.43
CA PHE A 100 -6.61 -5.18 2.77
C PHE A 100 -6.72 -6.65 3.15
N SER A 101 -5.82 -7.12 4.00
CA SER A 101 -5.89 -8.43 4.63
C SER A 101 -5.46 -8.34 6.09
N GLY A 102 -6.11 -9.08 6.98
CA GLY A 102 -5.62 -9.24 8.34
C GLY A 102 -4.28 -9.99 8.37
N ARG A 103 -3.50 -9.77 9.41
CA ARG A 103 -2.29 -10.58 9.69
C ARG A 103 -2.67 -12.03 9.98
N PRO A 104 -1.72 -12.99 9.95
CA PRO A 104 -2.03 -14.41 10.19
C PRO A 104 -2.74 -14.69 11.51
N ASP A 105 -2.46 -13.93 12.55
CA ASP A 105 -3.07 -13.98 13.88
C ASP A 105 -4.44 -13.26 13.98
N GLU A 106 -4.80 -12.47 12.96
CA GLU A 106 -6.04 -11.70 12.93
C GLU A 106 -7.11 -12.36 12.04
N ILE A 107 -7.55 -13.58 12.41
CA ILE A 107 -8.45 -14.42 11.59
C ILE A 107 -9.74 -13.68 11.22
N PHE A 108 -10.39 -13.02 12.17
CA PHE A 108 -11.64 -12.28 11.93
C PHE A 108 -11.44 -11.13 10.92
N LYS A 109 -10.33 -10.40 11.03
CA LYS A 109 -10.01 -9.34 10.07
C LYS A 109 -9.72 -9.91 8.67
N ARG A 110 -9.13 -11.09 8.57
CA ARG A 110 -8.90 -11.76 7.29
C ARG A 110 -10.22 -12.08 6.59
N VAL A 111 -11.16 -12.70 7.30
CA VAL A 111 -12.47 -13.04 6.74
C VAL A 111 -13.24 -11.79 6.34
N TYR A 112 -13.32 -10.81 7.24
CA TYR A 112 -14.00 -9.55 6.97
C TYR A 112 -13.38 -8.79 5.78
N SER A 113 -12.04 -8.74 5.69
CA SER A 113 -11.37 -8.02 4.61
C SER A 113 -11.60 -8.65 3.24
N HIS A 114 -11.82 -9.97 3.14
CA HIS A 114 -12.20 -10.60 1.86
C HIS A 114 -13.54 -10.07 1.35
N VAL A 115 -14.54 -9.98 2.24
CA VAL A 115 -15.87 -9.43 1.89
C VAL A 115 -15.78 -7.96 1.53
N ASP A 116 -15.08 -7.16 2.34
CA ASP A 116 -14.87 -5.73 2.11
C ASP A 116 -14.13 -5.46 0.78
N ASN A 117 -13.07 -6.20 0.50
CA ASN A 117 -12.34 -6.11 -0.77
C ASN A 117 -13.23 -6.43 -1.98
N PHE A 118 -14.04 -7.48 -1.88
CA PHE A 118 -14.99 -7.85 -2.94
C PHE A 118 -15.99 -6.73 -3.20
N LEU A 119 -16.61 -6.20 -2.16
CA LEU A 119 -17.58 -5.10 -2.27
C LEU A 119 -16.93 -3.84 -2.86
N ARG A 120 -15.79 -3.41 -2.35
CA ARG A 120 -15.08 -2.22 -2.85
C ARG A 120 -14.68 -2.35 -4.31
N ASN A 121 -14.16 -3.50 -4.72
CA ASN A 121 -13.78 -3.73 -6.11
C ASN A 121 -15.02 -3.74 -7.02
N SER A 122 -16.13 -4.35 -6.59
CA SER A 122 -17.39 -4.35 -7.33
C SER A 122 -17.95 -2.93 -7.46
N PHE A 123 -18.02 -2.16 -6.38
CA PHE A 123 -18.47 -0.76 -6.44
C PHE A 123 -17.54 0.12 -7.30
N SER A 124 -16.22 -0.09 -7.22
CA SER A 124 -15.27 0.65 -8.06
C SER A 124 -15.45 0.33 -9.54
N LYS A 125 -15.72 -0.94 -9.87
CA LYS A 125 -15.93 -1.40 -11.25
C LYS A 125 -17.22 -0.85 -11.84
N TYR A 126 -18.34 -0.95 -11.12
CA TYR A 126 -19.67 -0.63 -11.65
C TYR A 126 -20.02 0.85 -11.52
N LEU A 127 -19.69 1.49 -10.41
CA LEU A 127 -20.07 2.86 -10.13
C LEU A 127 -18.95 3.87 -10.43
N LYS A 128 -17.76 3.41 -10.84
CA LYS A 128 -16.57 4.25 -11.06
C LYS A 128 -16.25 5.16 -9.86
N PHE A 129 -16.68 4.78 -8.66
CA PHE A 129 -16.41 5.49 -7.42
C PHE A 129 -15.05 5.08 -6.86
N GLY A 130 -14.18 6.05 -6.54
CA GLY A 130 -12.94 5.85 -5.82
C GLY A 130 -12.63 7.07 -4.96
N ARG A 131 -11.88 6.89 -3.89
CA ARG A 131 -11.56 7.94 -2.89
C ARG A 131 -11.00 9.26 -3.45
N GLY A 132 -10.55 9.31 -4.71
CA GLY A 132 -9.90 10.49 -5.29
C GLY A 132 -10.83 11.64 -5.68
N LYS A 133 -12.04 11.37 -6.16
CA LYS A 133 -12.90 12.44 -6.71
C LYS A 133 -13.47 13.43 -5.69
N LYS A 134 -13.65 13.02 -4.43
CA LYS A 134 -14.23 13.93 -3.41
C LYS A 134 -13.23 14.92 -2.80
N LEU A 135 -11.93 14.66 -2.88
CA LEU A 135 -10.90 15.52 -2.27
C LEU A 135 -10.47 16.69 -3.17
N ILE A 136 -10.67 16.61 -4.49
CA ILE A 136 -10.25 17.64 -5.44
C ILE A 136 -11.28 18.77 -5.55
N ASN A 137 -12.57 18.49 -5.38
CA ASN A 137 -13.62 19.50 -5.50
C ASN A 137 -13.71 20.48 -4.32
N ASN A 138 -12.98 20.26 -3.23
CA ASN A 138 -12.99 21.16 -2.05
C ASN A 138 -11.77 22.09 -1.96
N ARG A 139 -10.94 22.17 -3.04
CA ARG A 139 -9.86 23.15 -3.14
C ARG A 139 -10.08 24.04 -4.35
N LYS A 140 -11.14 24.80 -4.32
CA LYS A 140 -11.30 26.05 -5.07
C LYS A 140 -11.28 27.18 -4.07
#